data_f4002c29a24fbcd6f76822ce3806ce5c
#
_entry.id   f4002c29a24fbcd6f76822ce3806ce5c
#
_cell.length_a   1.000
_cell.length_b   1.000
_cell.length_c   1.000
_cell.angle_alpha   90.00
_cell.angle_beta   90.00
_cell.angle_gamma   90.00
#
_symmetry.space_group_name_H-M   'P 1'
#
loop_
_entity.id
_entity.type
_entity.pdbx_description
1 polymer ?
#
loop_
_entity_poly.entity_id
_entity_poly.type
_entity_poly.pdbx_seq_one_letter_code
_entity_poly.pdbx_strand_id
1 'polypeptide(L)'
;GNLSCLEGSDCVYTFDNEPRNGEIVGRIRGAISRGEKVVIWPTSIRQKDINDMVLAGINVNDVLESNTYSGLEAQVKFTEWKKV
;
A
#
# COMPACT_ATOMS: atom_id res chain seq x y z
N GLY A 1 -8.81 4.59 -2.97
CA GLY A 1 -7.79 3.57 -3.18
C GLY A 1 -8.04 2.75 -4.44
N ASN A 2 -7.02 2.10 -4.89
CA ASN A 2 -7.09 1.26 -6.07
C ASN A 2 -7.06 -0.21 -5.66
N LEU A 3 -7.84 -1.01 -6.38
CA LEU A 3 -7.87 -2.45 -6.19
C LEU A 3 -7.40 -3.10 -7.48
N SER A 4 -6.31 -3.85 -7.40
CA SER A 4 -5.84 -4.68 -8.51
C SER A 4 -6.17 -6.13 -8.18
N CYS A 5 -7.08 -6.71 -8.93
CA CYS A 5 -7.56 -8.05 -8.67
C CYS A 5 -7.87 -8.74 -9.99
N LEU A 6 -7.30 -9.92 -10.18
CA LEU A 6 -7.65 -10.77 -11.31
C LEU A 6 -8.72 -11.75 -10.86
N GLU A 7 -9.68 -12.00 -11.72
CA GLU A 7 -10.76 -12.94 -11.43
C GLU A 7 -10.19 -14.30 -11.03
N GLY A 8 -10.63 -14.81 -9.89
CA GLY A 8 -10.17 -16.09 -9.37
C GLY A 8 -8.78 -16.07 -8.78
N SER A 9 -8.17 -14.90 -8.63
CA SER A 9 -6.81 -14.73 -8.10
C SER A 9 -6.81 -13.86 -6.86
N ASP A 10 -5.64 -13.78 -6.21
CA ASP A 10 -5.47 -12.91 -5.05
C ASP A 10 -5.58 -11.45 -5.44
N CYS A 11 -6.28 -10.67 -4.63
CA CYS A 11 -6.38 -9.23 -4.80
C CYS A 11 -5.28 -8.55 -4.02
N VAL A 12 -4.70 -7.50 -4.61
CA VAL A 12 -3.72 -6.65 -3.96
C VAL A 12 -4.31 -5.24 -3.86
N TYR A 13 -4.46 -4.75 -2.65
CA TYR A 13 -4.99 -3.40 -2.42
C TYR A 13 -3.87 -2.39 -2.46
N THR A 14 -4.03 -1.37 -3.29
CA THR A 14 -3.07 -0.28 -3.42
C THR A 14 -3.77 1.03 -3.09
N PHE A 15 -3.30 1.72 -2.07
CA PHE A 15 -3.86 2.99 -1.62
C PHE A 15 -2.84 4.11 -1.84
N ASP A 16 -3.31 5.36 -1.77
CA ASP A 16 -2.42 6.50 -1.86
C ASP A 16 -1.43 6.51 -0.69
N ASN A 17 -0.24 7.04 -0.94
CA ASN A 17 0.82 7.13 0.06
C ASN A 17 0.54 8.31 0.99
N GLU A 18 -0.48 8.17 1.83
CA GLU A 18 -0.92 9.21 2.76
C GLU A 18 -0.96 8.66 4.18
N PRO A 19 0.21 8.48 4.83
CA PRO A 19 0.26 7.87 6.15
C PRO A 19 -0.40 8.68 7.26
N ARG A 20 -0.73 9.93 6.99
CA ARG A 20 -1.43 10.82 7.94
C ARG A 20 -2.93 10.90 7.70
N ASN A 21 -3.40 10.31 6.62
CA ASN A 21 -4.83 10.30 6.30
C ASN A 21 -5.50 9.14 7.03
N GLY A 22 -6.30 9.47 8.06
CA GLY A 22 -6.97 8.46 8.89
C GLY A 22 -7.89 7.54 8.11
N GLU A 23 -8.52 8.04 7.05
CA GLU A 23 -9.39 7.20 6.21
C GLU A 23 -8.59 6.15 5.45
N ILE A 24 -7.50 6.56 4.83
CA ILE A 24 -6.59 5.63 4.12
C ILE A 24 -6.02 4.61 5.11
N VAL A 25 -5.53 5.08 6.25
CA VAL A 25 -4.98 4.22 7.30
C VAL A 25 -6.03 3.18 7.75
N GLY A 26 -7.26 3.61 7.94
CA GLY A 26 -8.35 2.71 8.33
C GLY A 26 -8.67 1.66 7.29
N ARG A 27 -8.62 2.01 6.01
CA ARG A 27 -8.86 1.07 4.92
C ARG A 27 -7.77 0.01 4.84
N ILE A 28 -6.52 0.42 5.00
CA ILE A 28 -5.38 -0.51 4.99
C ILE A 28 -5.49 -1.46 6.18
N ARG A 29 -5.81 -0.93 7.37
CA ARG A 29 -5.99 -1.76 8.56
C ARG A 29 -7.08 -2.80 8.34
N GLY A 30 -8.20 -2.41 7.74
CA GLY A 30 -9.29 -3.33 7.43
C GLY A 30 -8.87 -4.44 6.48
N ALA A 31 -8.12 -4.11 5.44
CA ALA A 31 -7.63 -5.10 4.48
C ALA A 31 -6.69 -6.10 5.16
N ILE A 32 -5.79 -5.62 6.01
CA ILE A 32 -4.87 -6.48 6.77
C ILE A 32 -5.66 -7.41 7.70
N SER A 33 -6.69 -6.89 8.37
CA SER A 33 -7.54 -7.70 9.26
C SER A 33 -8.24 -8.82 8.53
N ARG A 34 -8.57 -8.62 7.26
CA ARG A 34 -9.22 -9.65 6.45
C ARG A 34 -8.23 -10.64 5.85
N GLY A 35 -6.93 -10.47 6.09
CA GLY A 35 -5.90 -11.34 5.54
C GLY A 35 -5.58 -11.05 4.09
N GLU A 36 -5.94 -9.89 3.58
CA GLU A 36 -5.71 -9.51 2.20
C GLU A 36 -4.31 -8.94 2.00
N LYS A 37 -3.83 -8.97 0.76
CA LYS A 37 -2.54 -8.40 0.41
C LYS A 37 -2.69 -6.90 0.20
N VAL A 38 -1.75 -6.14 0.75
CA VAL A 38 -1.73 -4.67 0.60
C VAL A 38 -0.34 -4.20 0.24
N VAL A 39 -0.27 -3.09 -0.47
CA VAL A 39 0.98 -2.40 -0.72
C VAL A 39 1.20 -1.39 0.40
N ILE A 40 2.34 -1.49 1.08
CA ILE A 40 2.75 -0.52 2.09
C ILE A 40 3.94 0.24 1.49
N TRP A 41 3.76 1.51 1.22
CA TRP A 41 4.79 2.31 0.57
C TRP A 41 6.03 2.45 1.46
N PRO A 42 7.24 2.34 0.90
CA PRO A 42 8.46 2.54 1.69
C PRO A 42 8.57 4.01 2.12
N THR A 43 9.16 4.23 3.27
CA THR A 43 9.30 5.57 3.84
C THR A 43 10.20 6.48 2.99
N SER A 44 11.01 5.91 2.12
CA SER A 44 11.85 6.67 1.19
C SER A 44 11.05 7.34 0.08
N ILE A 45 9.82 6.89 -0.18
CA ILE A 45 8.96 7.48 -1.20
C ILE A 45 8.09 8.54 -0.55
N ARG A 46 8.16 9.76 -1.05
CA ARG A 46 7.41 10.91 -0.53
C ARG A 46 6.20 11.26 -1.38
N GLN A 47 6.17 10.80 -2.62
CA GLN A 47 5.07 11.07 -3.53
C GLN A 47 3.79 10.45 -3.00
N LYS A 48 2.71 11.21 -3.11
CA LYS A 48 1.42 10.84 -2.54
C LYS A 48 0.71 9.76 -3.34
N ASP A 49 0.74 9.85 -4.66
CA ASP A 49 0.03 8.91 -5.52
C ASP A 49 0.92 8.37 -6.63
N ILE A 50 0.40 7.36 -7.33
CA ILE A 50 1.16 6.66 -8.38
C ILE A 50 1.55 7.61 -9.51
N ASN A 51 0.67 8.54 -9.88
CA ASN A 51 0.96 9.47 -10.95
C ASN A 51 2.18 10.35 -10.61
N ASP A 52 2.23 10.87 -9.39
CA ASP A 52 3.36 11.65 -8.92
C ASP A 52 4.65 10.82 -8.89
N MET A 53 4.56 9.56 -8.52
CA MET A 53 5.70 8.65 -8.50
C MET A 53 6.25 8.44 -9.91
N VAL A 54 5.38 8.22 -10.89
CA VAL A 54 5.78 8.06 -12.29
C VAL A 54 6.48 9.34 -12.79
N LEU A 55 5.92 10.49 -12.49
CA LEU A 55 6.50 11.77 -12.88
C LEU A 55 7.87 12.01 -12.24
N ALA A 56 8.10 11.45 -11.07
CA ALA A 56 9.38 11.54 -10.37
C ALA A 56 10.42 10.53 -10.87
N GLY A 57 10.06 9.69 -11.84
CA GLY A 57 10.97 8.69 -12.39
C GLY A 57 11.04 7.39 -11.59
N ILE A 58 10.09 7.16 -10.70
CA ILE A 58 10.05 5.94 -9.87
C ILE A 58 9.47 4.80 -10.69
N ASN A 59 10.13 3.63 -10.64
CA ASN A 59 9.58 2.41 -11.26
C ASN A 59 8.52 1.83 -10.33
N VAL A 60 7.27 2.23 -10.57
CA VAL A 60 6.14 1.88 -9.69
C VAL A 60 5.91 0.36 -9.66
N ASN A 61 6.07 -0.33 -10.79
CA ASN A 61 5.87 -1.78 -10.81
C ASN A 61 6.82 -2.49 -9.86
N ASP A 62 8.09 -2.10 -9.85
CA ASP A 62 9.07 -2.67 -8.93
C ASP A 62 8.71 -2.37 -7.47
N VAL A 63 8.27 -1.14 -7.21
CA VAL A 63 7.87 -0.74 -5.86
C VAL A 63 6.67 -1.56 -5.40
N LEU A 64 5.67 -1.73 -6.24
CA LEU A 64 4.49 -2.52 -5.90
C LEU A 64 4.86 -3.97 -5.58
N GLU A 65 5.66 -4.60 -6.44
CA GLU A 65 6.07 -5.99 -6.23
C GLU A 65 6.90 -6.16 -4.96
N SER A 66 7.81 -5.23 -4.69
CA SER A 66 8.70 -5.31 -3.55
C SER A 66 8.04 -4.96 -2.22
N ASN A 67 6.88 -4.32 -2.25
CA ASN A 67 6.23 -3.80 -1.05
C ASN A 67 4.80 -4.30 -0.85
N THR A 68 4.49 -5.46 -1.41
CA THR A 68 3.21 -6.14 -1.18
C THR A 68 3.35 -7.07 0.01
N TYR A 69 2.52 -6.88 1.00
CA TYR A 69 2.57 -7.63 2.26
C TYR A 69 1.19 -8.16 2.64
N SER A 70 1.17 -9.17 3.50
CA SER A 70 -0.08 -9.70 4.06
C SER A 70 0.18 -10.23 5.47
N GLY A 71 -0.89 -10.43 6.23
CA GLY A 71 -0.82 -11.01 7.56
C GLY A 71 0.04 -10.20 8.52
N LEU A 72 0.84 -10.89 9.31
CA LEU A 72 1.67 -10.27 10.35
C LEU A 72 2.71 -9.32 9.77
N GLU A 73 3.31 -9.69 8.64
CA GLU A 73 4.28 -8.82 7.96
C GLU A 73 3.66 -7.49 7.56
N ALA A 74 2.44 -7.54 7.01
CA ALA A 74 1.70 -6.33 6.66
C ALA A 74 1.44 -5.46 7.89
N GLN A 75 1.10 -6.08 9.03
CA GLN A 75 0.87 -5.35 10.27
C GLN A 75 2.12 -4.60 10.73
N VAL A 76 3.28 -5.26 10.66
CA VAL A 76 4.55 -4.65 11.05
C VAL A 76 4.88 -3.47 10.14
N LYS A 77 4.80 -3.68 8.82
CA LYS A 77 5.11 -2.63 7.85
C LYS A 77 4.13 -1.47 7.94
N PHE A 78 2.85 -1.77 8.14
CA PHE A 78 1.81 -0.77 8.32
C PHE A 78 2.07 0.10 9.55
N THR A 79 2.45 -0.53 10.66
CA THR A 79 2.74 0.19 11.90
C THR A 79 3.92 1.15 11.73
N GLU A 80 4.93 0.76 10.96
CA GLU A 80 6.07 1.61 10.66
C GLU A 80 5.72 2.76 9.70
N TRP A 81 4.78 2.52 8.79
CA TRP A 81 4.40 3.47 7.75
C TRP A 81 3.44 4.55 8.23
N LYS A 82 2.44 4.17 9.02
CA LYS A 82 1.39 5.11 9.44
C LYS A 82 1.92 6.20 10.36
N LYS A 83 1.34 7.40 10.22
CA LYS A 83 1.71 8.59 11.00
C LYS A 83 0.55 9.13 11.85
N VAL A 84 -0.47 8.33 12.05
CA VAL A 84 -1.64 8.69 12.86
C VAL A 84 -1.84 7.72 14.00
#